data_92e7320ed8c0a3e2dd377b7618abf76b
#
_entry.id   92e7320ed8c0a3e2dd377b7618abf76b
#
_cell.length_a   1.000
_cell.length_b   1.000
_cell.length_c   1.000
_cell.angle_alpha   90.00
_cell.angle_beta   90.00
_cell.angle_gamma   90.00
#
_symmetry.space_group_name_H-M   'P 1'
#
loop_
_entity.id
_entity.type
_entity.pdbx_description
1 polymer ?
#
loop_
_entity_poly.entity_id
_entity_poly.type
_entity_poly.pdbx_seq_one_letter_code
_entity_poly.pdbx_strand_id
1 'polypeptide(L)'
;MNRVTFIILVISYISFNLFLIISIAIYKINQKKMDQIIDLYMEKGFCLSTAAYIGHSMGIHGQIHPAVFFYKLLTGKRIRINKPNSKYMPQESYDFIQNLPCNLTHWIKIYFITINISLVSLSISMAIYLFEKYA
;
A
#
# COMPACT_ATOMS: atom_id res chain seq x y z
N MET A 1 -32.71 1.03 11.53
CA MET A 1 -31.46 1.85 11.52
C MET A 1 -31.80 3.27 11.93
N ASN A 2 -31.04 3.78 12.90
CA ASN A 2 -31.12 5.15 13.34
C ASN A 2 -30.66 6.11 12.23
N ARG A 3 -31.24 7.32 12.14
CA ARG A 3 -30.87 8.35 11.16
C ARG A 3 -29.37 8.68 11.20
N VAL A 4 -28.80 8.79 12.41
CA VAL A 4 -27.36 9.08 12.60
C VAL A 4 -26.51 7.93 12.07
N THR A 5 -26.85 6.69 12.39
CA THR A 5 -26.13 5.49 11.91
C THR A 5 -26.18 5.40 10.38
N PHE A 6 -27.31 5.71 9.78
CA PHE A 6 -27.45 5.74 8.31
C PHE A 6 -26.53 6.78 7.67
N ILE A 7 -26.48 7.99 8.25
CA ILE A 7 -25.62 9.07 7.74
C ILE A 7 -24.14 8.64 7.82
N ILE A 8 -23.70 8.05 8.94
CA ILE A 8 -22.33 7.56 9.11
C ILE A 8 -22.01 6.47 8.09
N LEU A 9 -22.94 5.54 7.86
CA LEU A 9 -22.78 4.49 6.85
C LEU A 9 -22.56 5.08 5.45
N VAL A 10 -23.40 6.02 5.05
CA VAL A 10 -23.31 6.65 3.73
C VAL A 10 -22.02 7.44 3.57
N ILE A 11 -21.63 8.22 4.58
CA ILE A 11 -20.40 9.02 4.55
C ILE A 11 -19.17 8.10 4.48
N SER A 12 -19.11 7.04 5.28
CA SER A 12 -17.98 6.12 5.26
C SER A 12 -17.89 5.33 3.95
N TYR A 13 -19.02 4.96 3.35
CA TYR A 13 -19.03 4.30 2.04
C TYR A 13 -18.55 5.22 0.92
N ILE A 14 -19.01 6.46 0.91
CA ILE A 14 -18.55 7.47 -0.06
C ILE A 14 -17.07 7.75 0.11
N SER A 15 -16.60 7.89 1.35
CA SER A 15 -15.18 8.11 1.65
C SER A 15 -14.33 6.94 1.17
N PHE A 16 -14.76 5.70 1.39
CA PHE A 16 -14.07 4.51 0.88
C PHE A 16 -13.86 4.59 -0.63
N ASN A 17 -14.93 4.83 -1.38
CA ASN A 17 -14.85 4.89 -2.84
C ASN A 17 -13.97 6.07 -3.31
N LEU A 18 -14.11 7.23 -2.71
CA LEU A 18 -13.34 8.42 -3.06
C LEU A 18 -11.83 8.19 -2.85
N PHE A 19 -11.43 7.73 -1.67
CA PHE A 19 -10.01 7.50 -1.36
C PHE A 19 -9.44 6.31 -2.11
N LEU A 20 -10.25 5.31 -2.45
CA LEU A 20 -9.82 4.22 -3.31
C LEU A 20 -9.47 4.72 -4.73
N ILE A 21 -10.33 5.55 -5.31
CA ILE A 21 -10.10 6.15 -6.63
C ILE A 21 -8.86 7.04 -6.59
N ILE A 22 -8.70 7.86 -5.56
CA ILE A 22 -7.51 8.71 -5.38
C ILE A 22 -6.24 7.86 -5.29
N SER A 23 -6.26 6.77 -4.53
CA SER A 23 -5.11 5.86 -4.39
C SER A 23 -4.71 5.23 -5.73
N ILE A 24 -5.69 4.76 -6.50
CA ILE A 24 -5.44 4.20 -7.83
C ILE A 24 -4.84 5.25 -8.76
N ALA A 25 -5.37 6.48 -8.74
CA ALA A 25 -4.85 7.58 -9.54
C ALA A 25 -3.41 7.95 -9.16
N ILE A 26 -3.10 8.02 -7.87
CA ILE A 26 -1.73 8.28 -7.38
C ILE A 26 -0.77 7.23 -7.91
N TYR A 27 -1.12 5.96 -7.82
CA TYR A 27 -0.26 4.88 -8.32
C TYR A 27 -0.06 4.97 -9.82
N LYS A 28 -1.12 5.16 -10.58
CA LYS A 28 -1.06 5.26 -12.04
C LYS A 28 -0.19 6.42 -12.50
N ILE A 29 -0.30 7.57 -11.87
CA ILE A 29 0.53 8.75 -12.18
C ILE A 29 2.00 8.48 -11.90
N ASN A 30 2.29 7.72 -10.85
CA ASN A 30 3.65 7.43 -10.39
C ASN A 30 4.17 6.05 -10.79
N GLN A 31 3.47 5.33 -11.67
CA GLN A 31 3.85 3.97 -12.09
C GLN A 31 5.25 3.92 -12.70
N LYS A 32 5.62 4.91 -13.51
CA LYS A 32 6.99 5.00 -14.06
C LYS A 32 8.05 5.16 -12.98
N LYS A 33 7.74 5.89 -11.91
CA LYS A 33 8.64 6.04 -10.76
C LYS A 33 8.79 4.72 -10.01
N MET A 34 7.71 3.95 -9.88
CA MET A 34 7.76 2.62 -9.29
C MET A 34 8.63 1.68 -10.13
N ASP A 35 8.46 1.66 -11.44
CA ASP A 35 9.28 0.87 -12.35
C ASP A 35 10.75 1.22 -12.21
N GLN A 36 11.07 2.51 -12.14
CA GLN A 36 12.43 3.00 -11.95
C GLN A 36 13.03 2.56 -10.60
N ILE A 37 12.25 2.63 -9.53
CA ILE A 37 12.69 2.16 -8.20
C ILE A 37 12.99 0.66 -8.23
N ILE A 38 12.12 -0.13 -8.82
CA ILE A 38 12.28 -1.59 -8.92
C ILE A 38 13.53 -1.93 -9.76
N ASP A 39 13.72 -1.28 -10.89
CA ASP A 39 14.88 -1.50 -11.75
C ASP A 39 16.19 -1.17 -11.01
N LEU A 40 16.25 -0.01 -10.37
CA LEU A 40 17.41 0.40 -9.58
C LEU A 40 17.70 -0.56 -8.42
N TYR A 41 16.65 -1.02 -7.74
CA TYR A 41 16.75 -1.95 -6.62
C TYR A 41 17.28 -3.31 -7.08
N MET A 42 16.78 -3.83 -8.17
CA MET A 42 17.20 -5.12 -8.72
C MET A 42 18.62 -5.05 -9.34
N GLU A 43 19.00 -3.94 -9.94
CA GLU A 43 20.37 -3.73 -10.45
C GLU A 43 21.42 -3.83 -9.35
N LYS A 44 21.08 -3.47 -8.13
CA LYS A 44 21.96 -3.61 -6.96
C LYS A 44 22.05 -5.06 -6.44
N GLY A 45 21.28 -5.99 -7.01
CA GLY A 45 21.25 -7.38 -6.59
C GLY A 45 20.46 -7.65 -5.32
N PHE A 46 19.63 -6.72 -4.88
CA PHE A 46 18.76 -6.91 -3.71
C PHE A 46 17.55 -7.78 -4.05
N CYS A 47 17.09 -8.54 -3.05
CA CYS A 47 15.92 -9.41 -3.20
C CYS A 47 14.61 -8.63 -3.10
N LEU A 48 13.78 -8.76 -4.13
CA LEU A 48 12.39 -8.30 -4.09
C LEU A 48 11.51 -9.43 -3.52
N SER A 49 10.53 -9.11 -2.68
CA SER A 49 9.61 -10.12 -2.18
C SER A 49 8.79 -10.72 -3.33
N THR A 50 8.41 -11.99 -3.22
CA THR A 50 7.60 -12.66 -4.24
C THR A 50 6.27 -11.93 -4.45
N ALA A 51 5.61 -11.51 -3.38
CA ALA A 51 4.37 -10.75 -3.46
C ALA A 51 4.56 -9.42 -4.22
N ALA A 52 5.64 -8.69 -3.95
CA ALA A 52 5.93 -7.43 -4.65
C ALA A 52 6.23 -7.66 -6.13
N TYR A 53 6.98 -8.71 -6.45
CA TYR A 53 7.30 -9.05 -7.84
C TYR A 53 6.05 -9.42 -8.63
N ILE A 54 5.22 -10.30 -8.09
CA ILE A 54 3.96 -10.72 -8.71
C ILE A 54 3.01 -9.53 -8.83
N GLY A 55 2.87 -8.73 -7.78
CA GLY A 55 2.02 -7.55 -7.78
C GLY A 55 2.44 -6.52 -8.81
N HIS A 56 3.75 -6.32 -8.99
CA HIS A 56 4.28 -5.44 -10.03
C HIS A 56 3.94 -5.96 -11.44
N SER A 57 4.05 -7.27 -11.67
CA SER A 57 3.70 -7.91 -12.93
C SER A 57 2.22 -7.77 -13.29
N MET A 58 1.35 -7.69 -12.30
CA MET A 58 -0.09 -7.49 -12.48
C MET A 58 -0.47 -6.03 -12.78
N GLY A 59 0.48 -5.09 -12.75
CA GLY A 59 0.23 -3.67 -12.99
C GLY A 59 -0.67 -3.05 -11.92
N ILE A 60 -1.73 -2.35 -12.35
CA ILE A 60 -2.66 -1.65 -11.44
C ILE A 60 -3.36 -2.61 -10.48
N HIS A 61 -3.68 -3.83 -10.91
CA HIS A 61 -4.38 -4.81 -10.08
C HIS A 61 -3.56 -5.32 -8.89
N GLY A 62 -2.23 -5.34 -9.04
CA GLY A 62 -1.31 -5.77 -7.98
C GLY A 62 -0.55 -4.64 -7.29
N GLN A 63 -0.96 -3.39 -7.48
CA GLN A 63 -0.23 -2.19 -7.06
C GLN A 63 0.09 -2.12 -5.57
N ILE A 64 -0.78 -2.67 -4.73
CA ILE A 64 -0.61 -2.58 -3.27
C ILE A 64 0.64 -3.33 -2.78
N HIS A 65 0.99 -4.44 -3.42
CA HIS A 65 2.09 -5.30 -2.99
C HIS A 65 3.46 -4.61 -3.09
N PRO A 66 3.89 -4.08 -4.25
CA PRO A 66 5.16 -3.36 -4.32
C PRO A 66 5.14 -2.07 -3.50
N ALA A 67 4.02 -1.36 -3.46
CA ALA A 67 3.91 -0.13 -2.66
C ALA A 67 4.11 -0.41 -1.16
N VAL A 68 3.48 -1.44 -0.62
CA VAL A 68 3.65 -1.85 0.78
C VAL A 68 5.08 -2.31 1.06
N PHE A 69 5.67 -3.07 0.15
CA PHE A 69 7.05 -3.54 0.28
C PHE A 69 8.04 -2.38 0.43
N PHE A 70 8.00 -1.42 -0.50
CA PHE A 70 8.89 -0.27 -0.45
C PHE A 70 8.56 0.70 0.69
N TYR A 71 7.29 0.82 1.06
CA TYR A 71 6.91 1.59 2.25
C TYR A 71 7.54 1.03 3.52
N LYS A 72 7.55 -0.29 3.69
CA LYS A 72 8.20 -0.94 4.83
C LYS A 72 9.72 -0.68 4.83
N LEU A 73 10.36 -0.72 3.67
CA LEU A 73 11.79 -0.37 3.57
C LEU A 73 12.03 1.09 3.91
N LEU A 74 11.20 2.01 3.43
CA LEU A 74 11.32 3.45 3.72
C LEU A 74 11.15 3.76 5.21
N THR A 75 10.28 3.05 5.91
CA THR A 75 9.99 3.27 7.32
C THR A 75 10.84 2.42 8.26
N GLY A 76 11.72 1.57 7.73
CA GLY A 76 12.62 0.73 8.52
C GLY A 76 11.96 -0.47 9.18
N LYS A 77 10.77 -0.88 8.75
CA LYS A 77 10.10 -2.07 9.28
C LYS A 77 10.78 -3.34 8.81
N ARG A 78 10.97 -4.30 9.73
CA ARG A 78 11.60 -5.58 9.40
C ARG A 78 10.74 -6.38 8.42
N ILE A 79 11.38 -6.87 7.35
CA ILE A 79 10.77 -7.74 6.35
C ILE A 79 11.58 -9.03 6.28
N ARG A 80 10.88 -10.17 6.27
CA ARG A 80 11.51 -11.46 6.00
C ARG A 80 11.56 -11.73 4.50
N ILE A 81 12.66 -12.37 4.06
CA ILE A 81 12.80 -12.84 2.68
C ILE A 81 11.98 -14.12 2.54
N ASN A 82 10.90 -14.09 1.82
CA ASN A 82 10.06 -15.13 1.19
C ASN A 82 9.92 -16.57 1.76
N LYS A 83 10.62 -16.98 2.83
CA LYS A 83 10.55 -18.35 3.37
C LYS A 83 10.28 -18.32 4.87
N PRO A 84 9.54 -19.30 5.45
CA PRO A 84 9.16 -19.29 6.86
C PRO A 84 10.33 -19.20 7.85
N ASN A 85 11.50 -19.69 7.49
CA ASN A 85 12.72 -19.65 8.32
C ASN A 85 13.82 -18.76 7.71
N SER A 86 13.44 -17.81 6.85
CA SER A 86 14.39 -16.99 6.12
C SER A 86 14.91 -15.83 6.96
N LYS A 87 16.10 -15.38 6.58
CA LYS A 87 16.73 -14.18 7.15
C LYS A 87 15.90 -12.93 6.84
N TYR A 88 16.00 -11.93 7.72
CA TYR A 88 15.44 -10.59 7.45
C TYR A 88 16.17 -9.93 6.27
N MET A 89 15.52 -9.00 5.60
CA MET A 89 16.14 -8.17 4.57
C MET A 89 17.43 -7.54 5.09
N PRO A 90 18.53 -7.51 4.29
CA PRO A 90 19.76 -6.84 4.66
C PRO A 90 19.56 -5.36 4.93
N GLN A 91 20.30 -4.79 5.86
CA GLN A 91 20.28 -3.36 6.16
C GLN A 91 20.61 -2.51 4.93
N GLU A 92 21.44 -3.02 4.03
CA GLU A 92 21.81 -2.36 2.78
C GLU A 92 20.61 -2.04 1.89
N SER A 93 19.58 -2.93 1.86
CA SER A 93 18.35 -2.69 1.12
C SER A 93 17.57 -1.50 1.68
N TYR A 94 17.49 -1.37 3.00
CA TYR A 94 16.86 -0.22 3.67
C TYR A 94 17.63 1.06 3.37
N ASP A 95 18.94 1.03 3.50
CA ASP A 95 19.79 2.21 3.27
C ASP A 95 19.68 2.67 1.81
N PHE A 96 19.65 1.75 0.87
CA PHE A 96 19.49 2.06 -0.56
C PHE A 96 18.18 2.80 -0.82
N ILE A 97 17.06 2.28 -0.33
CA ILE A 97 15.74 2.89 -0.55
C ILE A 97 15.63 4.23 0.18
N GLN A 98 16.13 4.31 1.41
CA GLN A 98 16.06 5.55 2.21
C GLN A 98 16.94 6.68 1.62
N ASN A 99 17.99 6.34 0.90
CA ASN A 99 18.88 7.30 0.25
C ASN A 99 18.45 7.70 -1.16
N LEU A 100 17.38 7.11 -1.70
CA LEU A 100 16.84 7.54 -2.98
C LEU A 100 16.29 8.99 -2.90
N PRO A 101 16.31 9.75 -4.03
CA PRO A 101 15.74 11.07 -4.05
C PRO A 101 14.26 11.08 -3.59
N CYS A 102 13.87 12.06 -2.80
CA CYS A 102 12.51 12.19 -2.27
C CYS A 102 11.44 12.24 -3.37
N ASN A 103 11.76 12.81 -4.54
CA ASN A 103 10.84 12.85 -5.67
C ASN A 103 10.48 11.48 -6.23
N LEU A 104 11.30 10.45 -5.98
CA LEU A 104 11.02 9.07 -6.38
C LEU A 104 10.21 8.29 -5.35
N THR A 105 10.33 8.62 -4.06
CA THR A 105 9.80 7.79 -2.95
C THR A 105 8.68 8.45 -2.17
N HIS A 106 8.56 9.77 -2.18
CA HIS A 106 7.58 10.50 -1.37
C HIS A 106 6.13 10.09 -1.70
N TRP A 107 5.82 9.85 -2.96
CA TRP A 107 4.49 9.44 -3.40
C TRP A 107 4.03 8.11 -2.79
N ILE A 108 4.97 7.22 -2.45
CA ILE A 108 4.67 5.92 -1.81
C ILE A 108 4.03 6.13 -0.44
N LYS A 109 4.54 7.09 0.33
CA LYS A 109 3.96 7.45 1.64
C LYS A 109 2.55 8.01 1.50
N ILE A 110 2.33 8.88 0.52
CA ILE A 110 1.01 9.45 0.22
C ILE A 110 0.04 8.35 -0.21
N TYR A 111 0.46 7.49 -1.10
CA TYR A 111 -0.33 6.33 -1.53
C TYR A 111 -0.73 5.46 -0.35
N PHE A 112 0.22 5.13 0.51
CA PHE A 112 -0.03 4.28 1.68
C PHE A 112 -1.03 4.90 2.64
N ILE A 113 -0.93 6.21 2.90
CA ILE A 113 -1.87 6.93 3.74
C ILE A 113 -3.28 6.91 3.13
N THR A 114 -3.41 7.21 1.85
CA THR A 114 -4.73 7.23 1.17
C THR A 114 -5.39 5.87 1.13
N ILE A 115 -4.64 4.80 0.83
CA ILE A 115 -5.21 3.45 0.81
C ILE A 115 -5.62 2.99 2.22
N ASN A 116 -4.88 3.36 3.25
CA ASN A 116 -5.26 3.05 4.62
C ASN A 116 -6.53 3.77 5.06
N ILE A 117 -6.70 5.04 4.70
CA ILE A 117 -7.94 5.78 4.97
C ILE A 117 -9.11 5.09 4.27
N SER A 118 -8.94 4.67 3.03
CA SER A 118 -9.94 3.90 2.28
C SER A 118 -10.33 2.61 3.02
N LEU A 119 -9.35 1.81 3.46
CA LEU A 119 -9.59 0.56 4.17
C LEU A 119 -10.28 0.77 5.53
N VAL A 120 -9.90 1.80 6.27
CA VAL A 120 -10.56 2.15 7.55
C VAL A 120 -12.02 2.54 7.29
N SER A 121 -12.29 3.35 6.27
CA SER A 121 -13.65 3.74 5.90
C SER A 121 -14.51 2.53 5.52
N LEU A 122 -13.94 1.58 4.76
CA LEU A 122 -14.62 0.33 4.44
C LEU A 122 -14.93 -0.49 5.69
N SER A 123 -13.97 -0.60 6.61
CA SER A 123 -14.15 -1.34 7.87
C SER A 123 -15.27 -0.76 8.72
N ILE A 124 -15.37 0.56 8.79
CA ILE A 124 -16.46 1.25 9.50
C ILE A 124 -17.81 0.93 8.84
N SER A 125 -17.89 1.02 7.51
CA SER A 125 -19.11 0.70 6.77
C SER A 125 -19.57 -0.74 6.99
N MET A 126 -18.63 -1.68 6.93
CA MET A 126 -18.89 -3.10 7.16
C MET A 126 -19.33 -3.39 8.59
N ALA A 127 -18.69 -2.76 9.58
CA ALA A 127 -19.03 -2.93 10.98
C ALA A 127 -20.48 -2.44 11.26
N ILE A 128 -20.85 -1.29 10.73
CA ILE A 128 -22.20 -0.76 10.88
C ILE A 128 -23.22 -1.67 10.20
N TYR A 129 -22.95 -2.11 8.98
CA TYR A 129 -23.84 -3.01 8.25
C TYR A 129 -24.07 -4.32 8.99
N LEU A 130 -22.98 -4.95 9.48
CA LEU A 130 -23.10 -6.20 10.22
C LEU A 130 -23.82 -6.02 11.55
N PHE A 131 -23.55 -4.94 12.27
CA PHE A 131 -24.22 -4.63 13.52
C PHE A 131 -25.74 -4.52 13.30
N GLU A 132 -26.17 -3.77 12.31
CA GLU A 132 -27.59 -3.57 12.00
C GLU A 132 -28.27 -4.87 11.51
N LYS A 133 -27.53 -5.74 10.82
CA LYS A 133 -28.08 -6.99 10.30
C LYS A 133 -28.25 -8.06 11.38
N TYR A 134 -27.35 -8.11 12.37
CA TYR A 134 -27.32 -9.17 13.37
C TYR A 134 -27.66 -8.70 14.80
N ALA A 135 -27.90 -7.44 14.99
CA ALA A 135 -28.30 -6.90 16.29
C ALA A 135 -29.79 -7.13 16.63
#